data_4fe90263be2a94e2d2c253822d4cb77f
#
_entry.id   4fe90263be2a94e2d2c253822d4cb77f
#
_cell.length_a   1.000
_cell.length_b   1.000
_cell.length_c   1.000
_cell.angle_alpha   90.00
_cell.angle_beta   90.00
_cell.angle_gamma   90.00
#
_symmetry.space_group_name_H-M   'P 1'
#
loop_
_entity.id
_entity.type
_entity.pdbx_description
1 polymer ?
#
loop_
_entity_poly.entity_id
_entity_poly.type
_entity_poly.pdbx_seq_one_letter_code
_entity_poly.pdbx_strand_id
1 'polypeptide(L)'
;MILTLLAMLLPLVNAVRADEAAVPVMKCTFKLFNKDSTATCFLLHDEKDSKRIFLVTAAHVLEKATGDEAILVLREAKEDGTYVRKDVPIKIRDEEKILWTKHKEEDVGVMLLKVKEGIELTSLPTSALAREEDLKTEGLTVCSTVWMFGYPARMEANGAGFPIARKASIASYPIVPVEPHHTFMADCSTFAGDSGGPVFVARQKGETAGQPLLVGMVVAQYRNDEKIKMLHEERTIRHRLSLGKVVQAEFIRQTVEAVK
;
A
#
# COMPACT_ATOMS: atom_id res chain seq x y z
N MET A 1 54.95 6.28 -32.21
CA MET A 1 53.95 7.04 -31.43
C MET A 1 52.73 6.14 -31.22
N ILE A 2 52.75 5.38 -30.13
CA ILE A 2 51.71 4.36 -29.83
C ILE A 2 50.64 5.04 -29.00
N LEU A 3 49.44 5.20 -29.55
CA LEU A 3 48.28 5.75 -28.89
C LEU A 3 47.63 4.64 -28.03
N THR A 4 47.88 4.65 -26.74
CA THR A 4 47.25 3.72 -25.80
C THR A 4 45.82 4.19 -25.53
N LEU A 5 44.84 3.48 -26.08
CA LEU A 5 43.42 3.70 -25.85
C LEU A 5 43.07 3.17 -24.45
N LEU A 6 42.96 4.07 -23.49
CA LEU A 6 42.49 3.75 -22.13
C LEU A 6 40.97 3.57 -22.18
N ALA A 7 40.52 2.33 -22.36
CA ALA A 7 39.09 2.01 -22.21
C ALA A 7 38.69 2.16 -20.74
N MET A 8 38.03 3.26 -20.38
CA MET A 8 37.35 3.42 -19.11
C MET A 8 36.21 2.38 -19.06
N LEU A 9 36.41 1.29 -18.33
CA LEU A 9 35.31 0.44 -17.85
C LEU A 9 34.49 1.27 -16.87
N LEU A 10 33.45 1.93 -17.37
CA LEU A 10 32.38 2.41 -16.50
C LEU A 10 31.72 1.18 -15.88
N PRO A 11 31.61 1.09 -14.55
CA PRO A 11 30.85 0.01 -13.95
C PRO A 11 29.43 0.08 -14.51
N LEU A 12 28.95 -1.01 -15.12
CA LEU A 12 27.55 -1.19 -15.41
C LEU A 12 26.82 -1.17 -14.04
N VAL A 13 26.31 -0.01 -13.67
CA VAL A 13 25.33 0.09 -12.60
C VAL A 13 24.11 -0.67 -13.13
N ASN A 14 23.96 -1.93 -12.73
CA ASN A 14 22.75 -2.67 -12.99
C ASN A 14 21.61 -1.85 -12.36
N ALA A 15 20.82 -1.19 -13.19
CA ALA A 15 19.62 -0.52 -12.71
C ALA A 15 18.76 -1.59 -12.04
N VAL A 16 18.52 -1.41 -10.73
CA VAL A 16 17.65 -2.30 -9.97
C VAL A 16 16.28 -2.31 -10.63
N ARG A 17 15.79 -3.50 -10.94
CA ARG A 17 14.54 -3.67 -11.66
C ARG A 17 13.37 -3.56 -10.69
N ALA A 18 12.38 -2.77 -11.06
CA ALA A 18 11.16 -2.58 -10.24
C ALA A 18 10.37 -3.89 -10.05
N ASP A 19 10.53 -4.87 -10.96
CA ASP A 19 9.87 -6.17 -10.88
C ASP A 19 10.37 -7.02 -9.69
N GLU A 20 11.64 -6.90 -9.28
CA GLU A 20 12.18 -7.61 -8.12
C GLU A 20 11.48 -7.21 -6.82
N ALA A 21 11.20 -5.91 -6.63
CA ALA A 21 10.44 -5.42 -5.48
C ALA A 21 8.92 -5.65 -5.61
N ALA A 22 8.39 -5.65 -6.84
CA ALA A 22 6.95 -5.69 -7.09
C ALA A 22 6.31 -7.03 -6.69
N VAL A 23 6.97 -8.15 -6.98
CA VAL A 23 6.40 -9.49 -6.73
C VAL A 23 6.17 -9.75 -5.24
N PRO A 24 7.12 -9.46 -4.31
CA PRO A 24 6.86 -9.55 -2.87
C PRO A 24 5.68 -8.69 -2.41
N VAL A 25 5.61 -7.42 -2.85
CA VAL A 25 4.51 -6.52 -2.49
C VAL A 25 3.17 -7.01 -3.07
N MET A 26 3.17 -7.52 -4.31
CA MET A 26 1.99 -8.12 -4.95
C MET A 26 1.44 -9.29 -4.13
N LYS A 27 2.33 -10.16 -3.65
CA LYS A 27 1.96 -11.36 -2.89
C LYS A 27 1.42 -11.03 -1.50
N CYS A 28 1.86 -9.95 -0.86
CA CYS A 28 1.40 -9.54 0.47
C CYS A 28 0.24 -8.51 0.44
N THR A 29 -0.22 -8.09 -0.76
CA THR A 29 -1.36 -7.17 -0.92
C THR A 29 -2.63 -7.95 -1.20
N PHE A 30 -3.68 -7.69 -0.42
CA PHE A 30 -4.92 -8.46 -0.45
C PHE A 30 -6.15 -7.56 -0.56
N LYS A 31 -7.24 -8.12 -1.09
CA LYS A 31 -8.56 -7.50 -1.06
C LYS A 31 -9.18 -7.75 0.31
N LEU A 32 -9.68 -6.68 0.90
CA LEU A 32 -10.48 -6.71 2.12
C LEU A 32 -11.88 -6.22 1.78
N PHE A 33 -12.91 -7.02 2.06
CA PHE A 33 -14.28 -6.60 1.77
C PHE A 33 -15.29 -7.12 2.79
N ASN A 34 -16.42 -6.45 2.83
CA ASN A 34 -17.66 -6.95 3.46
C ASN A 34 -18.82 -6.72 2.49
N LYS A 35 -20.09 -6.91 2.94
CA LYS A 35 -21.27 -6.75 2.06
C LYS A 35 -21.30 -5.35 1.40
N ASP A 36 -20.83 -4.30 2.09
CA ASP A 36 -21.07 -2.91 1.71
C ASP A 36 -19.85 -2.23 1.08
N SER A 37 -18.64 -2.70 1.39
CA SER A 37 -17.41 -2.03 0.99
C SER A 37 -16.34 -3.01 0.51
N THR A 38 -15.44 -2.49 -0.31
CA THR A 38 -14.21 -3.16 -0.76
C THR A 38 -13.06 -2.19 -0.57
N ALA A 39 -11.95 -2.72 -0.10
CA ALA A 39 -10.72 -2.00 0.13
C ALA A 39 -9.49 -2.87 -0.18
N THR A 40 -8.33 -2.29 -0.05
CA THR A 40 -7.05 -2.96 -0.11
C THR A 40 -6.46 -3.05 1.31
N CYS A 41 -5.74 -4.10 1.58
CA CYS A 41 -4.87 -4.20 2.75
C CYS A 41 -3.56 -4.89 2.34
N PHE A 42 -2.56 -4.79 3.18
CA PHE A 42 -1.31 -5.55 3.01
C PHE A 42 -0.85 -6.09 4.36
N LEU A 43 -0.02 -7.13 4.31
CA LEU A 43 0.45 -7.81 5.51
C LEU A 43 1.92 -7.52 5.77
N LEU A 44 2.21 -7.23 7.03
CA LEU A 44 3.56 -7.10 7.57
C LEU A 44 3.79 -8.14 8.67
N HIS A 45 5.03 -8.54 8.90
CA HIS A 45 5.40 -9.35 10.06
C HIS A 45 6.43 -8.63 10.94
N ASP A 46 6.38 -8.93 12.23
CA ASP A 46 7.39 -8.49 13.18
C ASP A 46 8.70 -9.25 12.90
N GLU A 47 9.81 -8.54 12.78
CA GLU A 47 11.12 -9.16 12.54
C GLU A 47 11.61 -10.05 13.69
N LYS A 48 11.18 -9.75 14.91
CA LYS A 48 11.53 -10.52 16.10
C LYS A 48 10.68 -11.77 16.27
N ASP A 49 9.45 -11.73 15.73
CA ASP A 49 8.50 -12.84 15.77
C ASP A 49 7.70 -12.87 14.46
N SER A 50 8.17 -13.63 13.49
CA SER A 50 7.54 -13.73 12.16
C SER A 50 6.12 -14.33 12.19
N LYS A 51 5.70 -14.93 13.31
CA LYS A 51 4.31 -15.39 13.52
C LYS A 51 3.37 -14.23 13.85
N ARG A 52 3.92 -13.11 14.30
CA ARG A 52 3.15 -11.90 14.61
C ARG A 52 2.93 -11.10 13.34
N ILE A 53 1.77 -11.31 12.72
CA ILE A 53 1.41 -10.71 11.43
C ILE A 53 0.42 -9.58 11.64
N PHE A 54 0.71 -8.43 11.04
CA PHE A 54 -0.13 -7.23 11.06
C PHE A 54 -0.84 -7.07 9.72
N LEU A 55 -2.15 -6.88 9.76
CA LEU A 55 -2.93 -6.38 8.64
C LEU A 55 -2.97 -4.86 8.71
N VAL A 56 -2.55 -4.21 7.64
CA VAL A 56 -2.52 -2.75 7.49
C VAL A 56 -3.52 -2.33 6.42
N THR A 57 -4.35 -1.35 6.74
CA THR A 57 -5.31 -0.73 5.81
C THR A 57 -5.63 0.71 6.26
N ALA A 58 -6.42 1.45 5.48
CA ALA A 58 -6.91 2.75 5.92
C ALA A 58 -7.97 2.57 7.05
N ALA A 59 -7.88 3.39 8.10
CA ALA A 59 -8.75 3.26 9.28
C ALA A 59 -10.24 3.37 8.93
N HIS A 60 -10.60 4.30 8.02
CA HIS A 60 -11.98 4.48 7.57
C HIS A 60 -12.58 3.21 6.93
N VAL A 61 -11.75 2.29 6.43
CA VAL A 61 -12.19 1.00 5.87
C VAL A 61 -12.79 0.13 6.96
N LEU A 62 -12.06 0.00 8.08
CA LEU A 62 -12.48 -0.78 9.25
C LEU A 62 -13.61 -0.09 10.03
N GLU A 63 -13.61 1.24 10.08
CA GLU A 63 -14.69 2.03 10.68
C GLU A 63 -16.02 1.85 9.97
N LYS A 64 -16.01 1.87 8.63
CA LYS A 64 -17.21 1.73 7.79
C LYS A 64 -17.66 0.29 7.59
N ALA A 65 -16.82 -0.67 7.89
CA ALA A 65 -17.20 -2.08 7.81
C ALA A 65 -18.31 -2.37 8.82
N THR A 66 -19.47 -2.85 8.34
CA THR A 66 -20.58 -3.24 9.19
C THR A 66 -20.39 -4.66 9.73
N GLY A 67 -20.81 -4.91 10.97
CA GLY A 67 -20.68 -6.21 11.64
C GLY A 67 -19.27 -6.48 12.19
N ASP A 68 -19.06 -7.70 12.64
CA ASP A 68 -17.87 -8.11 13.39
C ASP A 68 -16.77 -8.69 12.49
N GLU A 69 -17.11 -9.02 11.25
CA GLU A 69 -16.21 -9.72 10.35
C GLU A 69 -16.03 -8.96 9.03
N ALA A 70 -14.85 -9.11 8.45
CA ALA A 70 -14.53 -8.77 7.08
C ALA A 70 -13.96 -10.02 6.37
N ILE A 71 -14.02 -10.04 5.05
CA ILE A 71 -13.44 -11.12 4.25
C ILE A 71 -12.07 -10.67 3.72
N LEU A 72 -11.05 -11.44 4.04
CA LEU A 72 -9.71 -11.33 3.49
C LEU A 72 -9.56 -12.32 2.33
N VAL A 73 -9.29 -11.80 1.12
CA VAL A 73 -9.11 -12.64 -0.08
C VAL A 73 -7.66 -13.12 -0.13
N LEU A 74 -7.42 -14.31 0.39
CA LEU A 74 -6.12 -14.98 0.32
C LEU A 74 -5.95 -15.72 -1.01
N ARG A 75 -4.72 -16.13 -1.27
CA ARG A 75 -4.34 -16.89 -2.46
C ARG A 75 -3.48 -18.08 -2.03
N GLU A 76 -3.89 -19.25 -2.45
CA GLU A 76 -3.14 -20.49 -2.23
C GLU A 76 -2.35 -20.83 -3.50
N ALA A 77 -1.03 -20.89 -3.40
CA ALA A 77 -0.17 -21.31 -4.51
C ALA A 77 -0.31 -22.81 -4.75
N LYS A 78 -0.34 -23.23 -6.02
CA LYS A 78 -0.33 -24.63 -6.43
C LYS A 78 1.03 -25.01 -6.99
N GLU A 79 1.34 -26.31 -7.02
CA GLU A 79 2.61 -26.86 -7.52
C GLU A 79 2.88 -26.51 -8.98
N ASP A 80 1.83 -26.33 -9.77
CA ASP A 80 1.89 -25.92 -11.18
C ASP A 80 2.14 -24.42 -11.40
N GLY A 81 2.35 -23.64 -10.31
CA GLY A 81 2.58 -22.20 -10.34
C GLY A 81 1.31 -21.37 -10.47
N THR A 82 0.13 -21.99 -10.50
CA THR A 82 -1.16 -21.29 -10.47
C THR A 82 -1.54 -20.89 -9.03
N TYR A 83 -2.56 -20.04 -8.91
CA TYR A 83 -3.09 -19.61 -7.62
C TYR A 83 -4.60 -19.82 -7.57
N VAL A 84 -5.08 -20.25 -6.42
CA VAL A 84 -6.51 -20.41 -6.15
C VAL A 84 -6.92 -19.40 -5.08
N ARG A 85 -8.05 -18.72 -5.35
CA ARG A 85 -8.67 -17.79 -4.41
C ARG A 85 -9.21 -18.53 -3.19
N LYS A 86 -8.99 -17.93 -2.01
CA LYS A 86 -9.51 -18.43 -0.73
C LYS A 86 -10.04 -17.27 0.10
N ASP A 87 -11.34 -17.15 0.18
CA ASP A 87 -12.01 -16.12 0.98
C ASP A 87 -12.04 -16.55 2.45
N VAL A 88 -11.39 -15.78 3.32
CA VAL A 88 -11.23 -16.09 4.75
C VAL A 88 -11.89 -15.01 5.59
N PRO A 89 -12.90 -15.35 6.42
CA PRO A 89 -13.46 -14.40 7.37
C PRO A 89 -12.44 -14.09 8.46
N ILE A 90 -12.27 -12.82 8.78
CA ILE A 90 -11.44 -12.31 9.86
C ILE A 90 -12.29 -11.44 10.79
N LYS A 91 -12.15 -11.62 12.10
CA LYS A 91 -12.82 -10.78 13.09
C LYS A 91 -12.14 -9.41 13.15
N ILE A 92 -12.90 -8.34 12.95
CA ILE A 92 -12.48 -6.94 13.08
C ILE A 92 -13.07 -6.29 14.34
N ARG A 93 -14.12 -6.90 14.90
CA ARG A 93 -14.73 -6.55 16.18
C ARG A 93 -15.09 -7.81 16.95
N ASP A 94 -15.27 -7.66 18.25
CA ASP A 94 -15.84 -8.66 19.14
C ASP A 94 -16.95 -7.94 19.92
N GLU A 95 -18.18 -8.07 19.44
CA GLU A 95 -19.32 -7.23 19.83
C GLU A 95 -19.01 -5.73 19.58
N GLU A 96 -18.98 -4.90 20.61
CA GLU A 96 -18.66 -3.47 20.50
C GLU A 96 -17.15 -3.17 20.54
N LYS A 97 -16.31 -4.16 20.90
CA LYS A 97 -14.87 -3.98 21.04
C LYS A 97 -14.17 -4.08 19.68
N ILE A 98 -13.53 -3.01 19.26
CA ILE A 98 -12.66 -3.04 18.06
C ILE A 98 -11.40 -3.86 18.33
N LEU A 99 -10.98 -4.69 17.35
CA LEU A 99 -9.80 -5.55 17.41
C LEU A 99 -8.61 -5.00 16.64
N TRP A 100 -8.64 -3.73 16.29
CA TRP A 100 -7.59 -3.04 15.55
C TRP A 100 -7.24 -1.71 16.21
N THR A 101 -6.07 -1.19 15.90
CA THR A 101 -5.54 0.08 16.41
C THR A 101 -5.62 1.12 15.31
N LYS A 102 -6.17 2.31 15.63
CA LYS A 102 -6.18 3.47 14.76
C LYS A 102 -5.03 4.40 15.13
N HIS A 103 -4.36 4.97 14.13
CA HIS A 103 -3.45 6.09 14.37
C HIS A 103 -4.21 7.30 14.95
N LYS A 104 -3.55 8.08 15.80
CA LYS A 104 -4.22 9.20 16.51
C LYS A 104 -4.67 10.32 15.57
N GLU A 105 -3.90 10.59 14.52
CA GLU A 105 -4.08 11.73 13.62
C GLU A 105 -4.37 11.31 12.19
N GLU A 106 -3.75 10.19 11.75
CA GLU A 106 -3.80 9.76 10.35
C GLU A 106 -4.80 8.62 10.12
N ASP A 107 -5.22 8.49 8.87
CA ASP A 107 -6.17 7.45 8.43
C ASP A 107 -5.46 6.10 8.23
N VAL A 108 -4.86 5.58 9.31
CA VAL A 108 -4.16 4.30 9.36
C VAL A 108 -4.83 3.39 10.38
N GLY A 109 -5.17 2.17 9.96
CA GLY A 109 -5.67 1.09 10.79
C GLY A 109 -4.77 -0.13 10.72
N VAL A 110 -4.37 -0.68 11.86
CA VAL A 110 -3.52 -1.87 11.98
C VAL A 110 -4.14 -2.84 12.96
N MET A 111 -4.19 -4.11 12.60
CA MET A 111 -4.61 -5.16 13.52
C MET A 111 -3.67 -6.35 13.50
N LEU A 112 -3.47 -6.99 14.66
CA LEU A 112 -2.81 -8.28 14.75
C LEU A 112 -3.73 -9.34 14.12
N LEU A 113 -3.30 -9.92 13.01
CA LEU A 113 -4.09 -10.88 12.25
C LEU A 113 -4.03 -12.26 12.91
N LYS A 114 -5.20 -12.78 13.28
CA LYS A 114 -5.36 -14.14 13.76
C LYS A 114 -6.08 -14.96 12.70
N VAL A 115 -5.39 -15.92 12.11
CA VAL A 115 -5.95 -16.88 11.15
C VAL A 115 -5.88 -18.29 11.72
N LYS A 116 -6.68 -19.18 11.16
CA LYS A 116 -6.66 -20.60 11.55
C LYS A 116 -5.29 -21.23 11.19
N GLU A 117 -4.87 -22.20 11.97
CA GLU A 117 -3.66 -23.00 11.68
C GLU A 117 -3.74 -23.60 10.27
N GLY A 118 -2.59 -23.70 9.61
CA GLY A 118 -2.47 -24.25 8.25
C GLY A 118 -2.74 -23.24 7.13
N ILE A 119 -2.99 -21.96 7.44
CA ILE A 119 -3.08 -20.89 6.43
C ILE A 119 -1.71 -20.21 6.34
N GLU A 120 -1.04 -20.39 5.20
CA GLU A 120 0.19 -19.64 4.90
C GLU A 120 -0.13 -18.22 4.48
N LEU A 121 0.51 -17.26 5.14
CA LEU A 121 0.37 -15.84 4.85
C LEU A 121 1.69 -15.29 4.29
N THR A 122 1.63 -14.66 3.15
CA THR A 122 2.76 -13.90 2.63
C THR A 122 2.72 -12.48 3.20
N SER A 123 3.82 -12.04 3.80
CA SER A 123 3.96 -10.73 4.44
C SER A 123 5.35 -10.15 4.20
N LEU A 124 5.50 -8.84 4.29
CA LEU A 124 6.80 -8.16 4.30
C LEU A 124 7.25 -7.89 5.73
N PRO A 125 8.56 -7.79 6.00
CA PRO A 125 9.05 -7.38 7.31
C PRO A 125 8.66 -5.92 7.59
N THR A 126 8.52 -5.56 8.86
CA THR A 126 8.23 -4.17 9.26
C THR A 126 9.33 -3.18 8.87
N SER A 127 10.57 -3.64 8.67
CA SER A 127 11.68 -2.84 8.10
C SER A 127 11.49 -2.44 6.64
N ALA A 128 10.53 -3.03 5.93
CA ALA A 128 10.15 -2.56 4.61
C ALA A 128 9.44 -1.18 4.64
N LEU A 129 8.95 -0.73 5.81
CA LEU A 129 8.36 0.60 5.99
C LEU A 129 9.45 1.67 5.98
N ALA A 130 9.37 2.60 5.04
CA ALA A 130 10.33 3.70 4.90
C ALA A 130 10.33 4.60 6.14
N ARG A 131 11.53 4.94 6.59
CA ARG A 131 11.81 6.03 7.51
C ARG A 131 12.20 7.28 6.71
N GLU A 132 12.27 8.41 7.37
CA GLU A 132 12.70 9.67 6.74
C GLU A 132 14.10 9.54 6.10
N GLU A 133 15.01 8.84 6.76
CA GLU A 133 16.36 8.58 6.26
C GLU A 133 16.37 7.75 4.99
N ASP A 134 15.45 6.79 4.85
CA ASP A 134 15.29 5.99 3.63
C ASP A 134 14.86 6.88 2.46
N LEU A 135 13.88 7.77 2.68
CA LEU A 135 13.41 8.71 1.65
C LEU A 135 14.55 9.61 1.16
N LYS A 136 15.38 10.11 2.08
CA LYS A 136 16.56 10.94 1.77
C LYS A 136 17.63 10.13 1.03
N THR A 137 17.92 8.92 1.50
CA THR A 137 18.95 8.03 0.93
C THR A 137 18.60 7.63 -0.51
N GLU A 138 17.33 7.28 -0.75
CA GLU A 138 16.84 6.94 -2.08
C GLU A 138 16.63 8.19 -2.97
N GLY A 139 16.69 9.39 -2.40
CA GLY A 139 16.50 10.66 -3.12
C GLY A 139 15.07 10.86 -3.59
N LEU A 140 14.10 10.37 -2.82
CA LEU A 140 12.69 10.49 -3.18
C LEU A 140 12.20 11.93 -2.99
N THR A 141 11.58 12.47 -4.02
CA THR A 141 11.05 13.83 -4.06
C THR A 141 9.93 13.93 -5.10
N VAL A 142 9.45 15.14 -5.37
CA VAL A 142 8.49 15.40 -6.46
C VAL A 142 9.01 14.83 -7.79
N CYS A 143 8.11 14.28 -8.60
CA CYS A 143 8.38 13.54 -9.85
C CYS A 143 9.07 12.18 -9.69
N SER A 144 9.45 11.75 -8.48
CA SER A 144 9.92 10.38 -8.28
C SER A 144 8.83 9.37 -8.63
N THR A 145 9.22 8.33 -9.38
CA THR A 145 8.31 7.24 -9.72
C THR A 145 8.06 6.36 -8.49
N VAL A 146 6.79 6.05 -8.24
CA VAL A 146 6.34 5.08 -7.24
C VAL A 146 5.37 4.07 -7.89
N TRP A 147 5.24 2.91 -7.27
CA TRP A 147 4.27 1.90 -7.66
C TRP A 147 3.21 1.77 -6.58
N MET A 148 1.99 1.45 -6.98
CA MET A 148 0.88 1.22 -6.06
C MET A 148 0.06 0.02 -6.50
N PHE A 149 -0.39 -0.76 -5.53
CA PHE A 149 -1.26 -1.91 -5.75
C PHE A 149 -2.60 -1.69 -5.05
N GLY A 150 -3.67 -2.17 -5.66
CA GLY A 150 -5.00 -2.03 -5.09
C GLY A 150 -6.09 -2.69 -5.92
N TYR A 151 -7.32 -2.48 -5.50
CA TYR A 151 -8.53 -3.05 -6.11
C TYR A 151 -9.48 -1.92 -6.59
N PRO A 152 -9.05 -1.12 -7.60
CA PRO A 152 -9.81 0.01 -8.09
C PRO A 152 -11.21 -0.43 -8.55
N ALA A 153 -12.25 0.25 -8.09
CA ALA A 153 -13.64 -0.07 -8.40
C ALA A 153 -14.00 -1.55 -8.15
N ARG A 154 -13.38 -2.18 -7.13
CA ARG A 154 -13.52 -3.59 -6.75
C ARG A 154 -12.90 -4.61 -7.73
N MET A 155 -12.22 -4.13 -8.77
CA MET A 155 -11.61 -4.99 -9.80
C MET A 155 -10.43 -5.77 -9.23
N GLU A 156 -10.24 -6.96 -9.77
CA GLU A 156 -9.11 -7.86 -9.52
C GLU A 156 -8.36 -8.09 -10.83
N ALA A 157 -7.06 -8.30 -10.76
CA ALA A 157 -6.24 -8.55 -11.97
C ALA A 157 -6.56 -9.91 -12.61
N ASN A 158 -7.03 -10.87 -11.81
CA ASN A 158 -7.41 -12.21 -12.28
C ASN A 158 -8.34 -12.91 -11.27
N GLY A 159 -8.83 -14.09 -11.62
CA GLY A 159 -9.75 -14.88 -10.78
C GLY A 159 -9.16 -15.40 -9.46
N ALA A 160 -7.83 -15.35 -9.30
CA ALA A 160 -7.18 -15.69 -8.03
C ALA A 160 -7.22 -14.54 -7.00
N GLY A 161 -7.69 -13.35 -7.39
CA GLY A 161 -7.84 -12.22 -6.49
C GLY A 161 -6.56 -11.40 -6.31
N PHE A 162 -5.69 -11.31 -7.31
CA PHE A 162 -4.53 -10.43 -7.27
C PHE A 162 -4.91 -8.95 -7.45
N PRO A 163 -4.19 -8.01 -6.81
CA PRO A 163 -4.40 -6.59 -7.01
C PRO A 163 -3.93 -6.12 -8.38
N ILE A 164 -4.40 -4.95 -8.80
CA ILE A 164 -3.95 -4.29 -10.02
C ILE A 164 -2.73 -3.42 -9.71
N ALA A 165 -1.65 -3.62 -10.47
CA ALA A 165 -0.43 -2.82 -10.40
C ALA A 165 -0.60 -1.53 -11.19
N ARG A 166 -0.19 -0.40 -10.61
CA ARG A 166 -0.20 0.90 -11.26
C ARG A 166 1.08 1.67 -10.96
N LYS A 167 1.54 2.41 -11.94
CA LYS A 167 2.66 3.35 -11.82
C LYS A 167 2.09 4.73 -11.52
N ALA A 168 2.76 5.47 -10.63
CA ALA A 168 2.42 6.83 -10.25
C ALA A 168 3.69 7.67 -10.11
N SER A 169 3.52 8.99 -9.98
CA SER A 169 4.58 9.92 -9.61
C SER A 169 4.22 10.65 -8.32
N ILE A 170 5.20 10.96 -7.49
CA ILE A 170 5.01 11.87 -6.36
C ILE A 170 4.68 13.26 -6.93
N ALA A 171 3.51 13.80 -6.59
CA ALA A 171 2.96 15.03 -7.18
C ALA A 171 2.94 16.21 -6.21
N SER A 172 3.57 16.10 -5.04
CA SER A 172 3.67 17.20 -4.06
C SER A 172 5.11 17.39 -3.57
N TYR A 173 5.41 18.58 -3.05
CA TYR A 173 6.70 18.97 -2.50
C TYR A 173 6.51 19.95 -1.35
N PRO A 174 7.31 19.86 -0.27
CA PRO A 174 8.25 18.79 0.03
C PRO A 174 7.53 17.53 0.60
N ILE A 175 8.24 16.37 0.67
CA ILE A 175 7.78 15.17 1.36
C ILE A 175 8.62 14.86 2.63
N VAL A 176 9.71 15.57 2.81
CA VAL A 176 10.55 15.56 4.01
C VAL A 176 10.79 17.00 4.48
N PRO A 177 10.87 17.26 5.79
CA PRO A 177 10.73 16.32 6.91
C PRO A 177 9.34 15.68 6.97
N VAL A 178 9.25 14.44 7.48
CA VAL A 178 7.98 13.68 7.49
C VAL A 178 6.96 14.27 8.48
N GLU A 179 7.41 14.72 9.65
CA GLU A 179 6.51 15.25 10.70
C GLU A 179 5.60 16.41 10.25
N PRO A 180 6.04 17.46 9.56
CA PRO A 180 5.09 18.45 9.04
C PRO A 180 4.39 18.01 7.75
N HIS A 181 4.82 16.92 7.11
CA HIS A 181 4.31 16.44 5.83
C HIS A 181 3.80 15.01 5.94
N HIS A 182 2.77 14.78 6.74
CA HIS A 182 2.20 13.46 7.02
C HIS A 182 1.76 12.70 5.77
N THR A 183 1.39 13.43 4.72
CA THR A 183 0.89 12.86 3.47
C THR A 183 1.52 13.54 2.27
N PHE A 184 1.57 12.82 1.15
CA PHE A 184 1.92 13.38 -0.14
C PHE A 184 0.84 13.04 -1.19
N MET A 185 0.83 13.78 -2.31
CA MET A 185 -0.01 13.47 -3.45
C MET A 185 0.72 12.56 -4.43
N ALA A 186 0.00 11.60 -4.98
CA ALA A 186 0.47 10.77 -6.09
C ALA A 186 -0.39 11.04 -7.34
N ASP A 187 0.26 11.32 -8.47
CA ASP A 187 -0.39 11.45 -9.77
C ASP A 187 -0.76 10.05 -10.27
N CYS A 188 -1.96 9.63 -9.90
CA CYS A 188 -2.55 8.36 -10.28
C CYS A 188 -4.06 8.40 -10.06
N SER A 189 -4.80 7.89 -11.03
CA SER A 189 -6.25 7.70 -10.85
C SER A 189 -6.51 6.70 -9.74
N THR A 190 -7.13 7.16 -8.65
CA THR A 190 -7.53 6.33 -7.52
C THR A 190 -9.05 6.18 -7.48
N PHE A 191 -9.53 5.05 -6.99
CA PHE A 191 -10.94 4.68 -6.96
C PHE A 191 -11.32 4.10 -5.59
N ALA A 192 -12.63 3.98 -5.34
CA ALA A 192 -13.10 3.17 -4.23
C ALA A 192 -12.55 1.75 -4.35
N GLY A 193 -11.98 1.23 -3.27
CA GLY A 193 -11.27 -0.04 -3.27
C GLY A 193 -9.74 0.09 -3.21
N ASP A 194 -9.18 1.25 -3.56
CA ASP A 194 -7.72 1.49 -3.45
C ASP A 194 -7.27 1.87 -2.04
N SER A 195 -8.19 2.35 -1.19
CA SER A 195 -7.87 2.68 0.20
C SER A 195 -7.23 1.50 0.91
N GLY A 196 -6.08 1.72 1.54
CA GLY A 196 -5.26 0.68 2.17
C GLY A 196 -4.22 0.06 1.23
N GLY A 197 -4.15 0.48 -0.04
CA GLY A 197 -3.17 -0.01 -1.01
C GLY A 197 -1.76 0.49 -0.72
N PRO A 198 -0.74 -0.41 -0.71
CA PRO A 198 0.64 -0.02 -0.49
C PRO A 198 1.19 0.81 -1.65
N VAL A 199 2.00 1.82 -1.31
CA VAL A 199 2.79 2.63 -2.25
C VAL A 199 4.26 2.37 -1.98
N PHE A 200 5.03 1.99 -2.99
CA PHE A 200 6.39 1.52 -2.80
C PHE A 200 7.33 1.88 -3.97
N VAL A 201 8.61 1.77 -3.70
CA VAL A 201 9.70 1.79 -4.67
C VAL A 201 10.59 0.55 -4.49
N ALA A 202 11.42 0.22 -5.48
CA ALA A 202 12.55 -0.68 -5.28
C ALA A 202 13.72 0.14 -4.71
N ARG A 203 14.36 -0.32 -3.64
CA ARG A 203 15.58 0.29 -3.11
C ARG A 203 16.67 0.26 -4.19
N GLN A 204 17.32 1.39 -4.41
CA GLN A 204 18.37 1.52 -5.43
C GLN A 204 19.77 1.41 -4.83
N LYS A 205 19.90 1.53 -3.51
CA LYS A 205 21.18 1.69 -2.83
C LYS A 205 21.36 0.69 -1.69
N GLY A 206 22.63 0.41 -1.38
CA GLY A 206 23.01 -0.41 -0.23
C GLY A 206 22.80 -1.91 -0.43
N GLU A 207 22.95 -2.67 0.65
CA GLU A 207 22.83 -4.13 0.68
C GLU A 207 21.39 -4.63 0.42
N THR A 208 20.41 -3.75 0.59
CA THR A 208 18.99 -4.03 0.37
C THR A 208 18.51 -3.58 -1.02
N ALA A 209 19.42 -3.24 -1.94
CA ALA A 209 19.05 -2.90 -3.31
C ALA A 209 18.21 -4.02 -3.95
N GLY A 210 17.14 -3.64 -4.65
CA GLY A 210 16.15 -4.58 -5.21
C GLY A 210 15.00 -4.92 -4.27
N GLN A 211 15.16 -4.74 -2.97
CA GLN A 211 14.07 -5.01 -2.03
C GLN A 211 13.00 -3.91 -2.05
N PRO A 212 11.74 -4.24 -1.72
CA PRO A 212 10.69 -3.24 -1.63
C PRO A 212 10.91 -2.28 -0.45
N LEU A 213 10.68 -0.99 -0.72
CA LEU A 213 10.58 0.06 0.28
C LEU A 213 9.17 0.64 0.21
N LEU A 214 8.35 0.36 1.21
CA LEU A 214 7.00 0.90 1.33
C LEU A 214 7.10 2.36 1.78
N VAL A 215 6.76 3.29 0.89
CA VAL A 215 6.85 4.75 1.17
C VAL A 215 5.55 5.29 1.74
N GLY A 216 4.45 4.55 1.65
CA GLY A 216 3.17 4.94 2.21
C GLY A 216 2.03 4.03 1.80
N MET A 217 0.80 4.52 2.03
CA MET A 217 -0.45 3.84 1.75
C MET A 217 -1.49 4.82 1.22
N VAL A 218 -2.25 4.41 0.20
CA VAL A 218 -3.36 5.21 -0.34
C VAL A 218 -4.49 5.30 0.68
N VAL A 219 -4.92 6.53 1.01
CA VAL A 219 -6.01 6.75 1.95
C VAL A 219 -7.20 7.50 1.36
N ALA A 220 -7.00 8.32 0.33
CA ALA A 220 -8.07 9.10 -0.29
C ALA A 220 -7.77 9.45 -1.75
N GLN A 221 -8.76 10.05 -2.41
CA GLN A 221 -8.62 10.67 -3.72
C GLN A 221 -9.05 12.13 -3.66
N TYR A 222 -8.42 12.96 -4.47
CA TYR A 222 -8.84 14.35 -4.64
C TYR A 222 -9.96 14.46 -5.69
N ARG A 223 -10.93 15.31 -5.41
CA ARG A 223 -12.10 15.57 -6.25
C ARG A 223 -12.34 17.07 -6.36
N ASN A 224 -12.99 17.46 -7.44
CA ASN A 224 -13.58 18.78 -7.59
C ASN A 224 -15.10 18.60 -7.75
N ASP A 225 -15.88 19.25 -6.90
CA ASP A 225 -17.34 19.21 -6.95
C ASP A 225 -17.83 20.46 -7.69
N GLU A 226 -18.35 20.27 -8.92
CA GLU A 226 -18.97 21.30 -9.72
C GLU A 226 -20.48 21.34 -9.44
N LYS A 227 -20.99 22.50 -9.06
CA LYS A 227 -22.42 22.73 -8.83
C LYS A 227 -23.04 23.42 -10.02
N ILE A 228 -23.94 22.73 -10.69
CA ILE A 228 -24.74 23.29 -11.81
C ILE A 228 -26.13 23.64 -11.27
N LYS A 229 -26.46 24.93 -11.32
CA LYS A 229 -27.79 25.41 -10.95
C LYS A 229 -28.63 25.62 -12.21
N MET A 230 -29.76 24.94 -12.26
CA MET A 230 -30.81 25.13 -13.27
C MET A 230 -32.04 25.74 -12.60
N LEU A 231 -33.04 26.18 -13.41
CA LEU A 231 -34.18 26.94 -12.89
C LEU A 231 -34.95 26.23 -11.76
N HIS A 232 -34.99 24.90 -11.77
CA HIS A 232 -35.73 24.09 -10.79
C HIS A 232 -34.90 22.92 -10.20
N GLU A 233 -33.58 22.88 -10.47
CA GLU A 233 -32.72 21.76 -10.05
C GLU A 233 -31.30 22.27 -9.75
N GLU A 234 -30.71 21.75 -8.66
CA GLU A 234 -29.27 21.88 -8.40
C GLU A 234 -28.65 20.51 -8.52
N ARG A 235 -27.64 20.38 -9.39
CA ARG A 235 -26.91 19.13 -9.61
C ARG A 235 -25.45 19.31 -9.24
N THR A 236 -24.92 18.38 -8.43
CA THR A 236 -23.48 18.31 -8.13
C THR A 236 -22.82 17.24 -8.99
N ILE A 237 -21.87 17.63 -9.82
CA ILE A 237 -21.01 16.72 -10.59
C ILE A 237 -19.67 16.61 -9.87
N ARG A 238 -19.26 15.38 -9.56
CA ARG A 238 -18.01 15.09 -8.88
C ARG A 238 -16.95 14.66 -9.88
N HIS A 239 -16.00 15.54 -10.16
CA HIS A 239 -14.86 15.28 -11.03
C HIS A 239 -13.71 14.69 -10.23
N ARG A 240 -13.16 13.55 -10.68
CA ARG A 240 -11.93 12.99 -10.13
C ARG A 240 -10.73 13.71 -10.73
N LEU A 241 -9.80 14.14 -9.89
CA LEU A 241 -8.61 14.86 -10.34
C LEU A 241 -7.44 13.95 -10.73
N SER A 242 -7.64 12.62 -10.69
CA SER A 242 -6.57 11.62 -10.90
C SER A 242 -5.38 11.80 -9.93
N LEU A 243 -5.66 12.31 -8.74
CA LEU A 243 -4.70 12.48 -7.67
C LEU A 243 -5.09 11.64 -6.47
N GLY A 244 -4.16 10.79 -6.01
CA GLY A 244 -4.29 10.03 -4.78
C GLY A 244 -3.65 10.77 -3.60
N LYS A 245 -4.25 10.66 -2.40
CA LYS A 245 -3.63 11.03 -1.13
C LYS A 245 -2.97 9.81 -0.54
N VAL A 246 -1.68 9.91 -0.25
CA VAL A 246 -0.87 8.83 0.33
C VAL A 246 -0.40 9.27 1.71
N VAL A 247 -0.71 8.49 2.74
CA VAL A 247 -0.12 8.66 4.07
C VAL A 247 1.27 8.04 4.09
N GLN A 248 2.24 8.73 4.69
CA GLN A 248 3.62 8.26 4.74
C GLN A 248 3.78 7.02 5.62
N ALA A 249 4.75 6.17 5.29
CA ALA A 249 5.01 4.89 5.97
C ALA A 249 5.37 5.05 7.46
N GLU A 250 5.89 6.20 7.86
CA GLU A 250 6.19 6.53 9.26
C GLU A 250 4.96 6.36 10.16
N PHE A 251 3.79 6.85 9.72
CA PHE A 251 2.54 6.77 10.51
C PHE A 251 1.98 5.34 10.56
N ILE A 252 2.30 4.51 9.54
CA ILE A 252 2.02 3.08 9.57
C ILE A 252 2.89 2.41 10.63
N ARG A 253 4.20 2.73 10.67
CA ARG A 253 5.15 2.19 11.64
C ARG A 253 4.75 2.53 13.07
N GLN A 254 4.43 3.79 13.35
CA GLN A 254 3.94 4.24 14.67
C GLN A 254 2.69 3.46 15.10
N THR A 255 1.79 3.18 14.15
CA THR A 255 0.57 2.42 14.45
C THR A 255 0.88 0.95 14.72
N VAL A 256 1.79 0.32 13.97
CA VAL A 256 2.26 -1.06 14.21
C VAL A 256 2.88 -1.19 15.59
N GLU A 257 3.74 -0.25 15.98
CA GLU A 257 4.39 -0.22 17.30
C GLU A 257 3.37 -0.05 18.46
N ALA A 258 2.23 0.58 18.21
CA ALA A 258 1.15 0.75 19.19
C ALA A 258 0.24 -0.49 19.33
N VAL A 259 0.32 -1.48 18.45
CA VAL A 259 -0.45 -2.73 18.54
C VAL A 259 0.10 -3.62 19.65
N LYS A 260 -0.74 -3.91 20.64
CA LYS A 260 -0.41 -4.74 21.82
C LYS A 260 -0.54 -6.23 21.54
#